data_8f778b443532008cc056e70a96cf5149
#
_entry.id   8f778b443532008cc056e70a96cf5149
#
_cell.length_a   1.000
_cell.length_b   1.000
_cell.length_c   1.000
_cell.angle_alpha   90.00
_cell.angle_beta   90.00
_cell.angle_gamma   90.00
#
_symmetry.space_group_name_H-M   'P 1'
#
loop_
_entity.id
_entity.type
_entity.pdbx_description
1 polymer ?
#
loop_
_entity_poly.entity_id
_entity_poly.type
_entity_poly.pdbx_seq_one_letter_code
_entity_poly.pdbx_strand_id
1 'polypeptide(L)'
;MRRLYRVLPVLLLSAISARAADPPVPDWAQPGSASHTQVAPPSDFHRPSRIFPGRIGLFEGQSDVGGAVLPGAASFDDAAGRYSIISAGYNIWYGRDEFRFLWRKLEGGDLSLAATIVFPDAGGYGDRKAVLIVRQTLEDDSAELLAGLHGAGSIQLARRPEVGARIRDMEYVIGSRGDLPGGASPDDLVAAEPTRLGLEKHGDDFQLYVSVAGEPLHPFGPPMHLRLAGPFYAGIGFCSHIPDKTDRADLSDVVFETQAGKVH
;
A
#
# COMPACT_ATOMS: atom_id res chain seq x y z
N MET A 1 65.36 37.60 -17.30
CA MET A 1 64.98 36.24 -16.82
C MET A 1 63.47 36.18 -16.75
N ARG A 2 62.81 35.55 -17.74
CA ARG A 2 61.35 35.31 -17.76
C ARG A 2 61.09 33.89 -17.28
N ARG A 3 60.36 33.74 -16.15
CA ARG A 3 59.91 32.46 -15.63
C ARG A 3 58.65 32.06 -16.40
N LEU A 4 58.71 30.95 -17.15
CA LEU A 4 57.54 30.24 -17.71
C LEU A 4 56.89 29.38 -16.61
N TYR A 5 55.63 29.70 -16.30
CA TYR A 5 54.77 28.82 -15.49
C TYR A 5 54.13 27.80 -16.44
N ARG A 6 54.44 26.51 -16.24
CA ARG A 6 53.72 25.41 -16.89
C ARG A 6 52.44 25.15 -16.09
N VAL A 7 51.29 25.41 -16.71
CA VAL A 7 49.99 25.01 -16.21
C VAL A 7 49.72 23.58 -16.66
N LEU A 8 49.69 22.62 -15.73
CA LEU A 8 49.24 21.26 -16.01
C LEU A 8 47.68 21.26 -16.05
N PRO A 9 47.04 20.68 -17.06
CA PRO A 9 45.59 20.51 -17.04
C PRO A 9 45.25 19.39 -16.06
N VAL A 10 44.42 19.70 -15.08
CA VAL A 10 43.75 18.71 -14.19
C VAL A 10 42.59 18.11 -14.97
N LEU A 11 42.77 16.86 -15.42
CA LEU A 11 41.64 16.08 -15.93
C LEU A 11 40.76 15.65 -14.78
N LEU A 12 39.59 16.28 -14.68
CA LEU A 12 38.50 15.77 -13.84
C LEU A 12 37.92 14.51 -14.50
N LEU A 13 38.28 13.35 -14.01
CA LEU A 13 37.55 12.11 -14.31
C LEU A 13 36.23 12.15 -13.57
N SER A 14 35.12 12.46 -14.27
CA SER A 14 33.78 12.25 -13.78
C SER A 14 33.51 10.75 -13.69
N ALA A 15 33.56 10.18 -12.50
CA ALA A 15 33.12 8.82 -12.26
C ALA A 15 31.60 8.77 -12.48
N ILE A 16 31.18 8.25 -13.63
CA ILE A 16 29.78 7.85 -13.87
C ILE A 16 29.57 6.61 -13.00
N SER A 17 28.96 6.77 -11.84
CA SER A 17 28.47 5.63 -11.06
C SER A 17 27.38 4.94 -11.87
N ALA A 18 27.71 3.84 -12.51
CA ALA A 18 26.73 2.95 -13.09
C ALA A 18 25.85 2.44 -11.95
N ARG A 19 24.58 2.89 -11.93
CA ARG A 19 23.58 2.38 -11.01
C ARG A 19 23.40 0.90 -11.33
N ALA A 20 23.60 0.00 -10.36
CA ALA A 20 23.30 -1.40 -10.53
C ALA A 20 21.84 -1.51 -10.99
N ALA A 21 21.58 -2.31 -12.02
CA ALA A 21 20.22 -2.59 -12.45
C ALA A 21 19.47 -3.24 -11.27
N ASP A 22 18.21 -2.83 -11.05
CA ASP A 22 17.36 -3.45 -10.04
C ASP A 22 17.34 -4.98 -10.30
N PRO A 23 17.38 -5.81 -9.26
CA PRO A 23 17.34 -7.26 -9.45
C PRO A 23 16.05 -7.65 -10.19
N PRO A 24 16.10 -8.62 -11.10
CA PRO A 24 14.92 -9.07 -11.83
C PRO A 24 13.87 -9.61 -10.86
N VAL A 25 12.60 -9.53 -11.24
CA VAL A 25 11.50 -10.18 -10.51
C VAL A 25 11.71 -11.69 -10.59
N PRO A 26 11.83 -12.39 -9.47
CA PRO A 26 12.03 -13.83 -9.48
C PRO A 26 10.75 -14.55 -9.92
N ASP A 27 10.89 -15.73 -10.53
CA ASP A 27 9.76 -16.52 -11.06
C ASP A 27 8.67 -16.80 -10.03
N TRP A 28 9.05 -17.06 -8.76
CA TRP A 28 8.08 -17.30 -7.69
C TRP A 28 7.15 -16.10 -7.41
N ALA A 29 7.57 -14.90 -7.77
CA ALA A 29 6.79 -13.66 -7.61
C ALA A 29 6.00 -13.28 -8.88
N GLN A 30 6.12 -14.05 -9.97
CA GLN A 30 5.44 -13.77 -11.24
C GLN A 30 4.20 -14.65 -11.40
N PRO A 31 2.97 -14.09 -11.33
CA PRO A 31 1.75 -14.82 -11.63
C PRO A 31 1.81 -15.51 -12.99
N GLY A 32 1.39 -16.78 -13.04
CA GLY A 32 1.43 -17.58 -14.25
C GLY A 32 2.76 -18.26 -14.53
N SER A 33 3.83 -18.01 -13.78
CA SER A 33 5.04 -18.80 -13.82
C SER A 33 4.81 -20.18 -13.18
N ALA A 34 5.59 -21.18 -13.59
CA ALA A 34 5.47 -22.55 -13.06
C ALA A 34 5.78 -22.67 -11.54
N SER A 35 6.52 -21.71 -11.02
CA SER A 35 6.93 -21.64 -9.61
C SER A 35 6.14 -20.60 -8.80
N HIS A 36 5.16 -19.93 -9.40
CA HIS A 36 4.34 -18.98 -8.68
C HIS A 36 3.47 -19.72 -7.66
N THR A 37 3.86 -19.57 -6.44
CA THR A 37 3.06 -19.91 -5.26
C THR A 37 3.08 -18.70 -4.36
N GLN A 38 2.13 -18.52 -3.49
CA GLN A 38 2.11 -17.48 -2.45
C GLN A 38 3.25 -17.72 -1.42
N VAL A 39 4.51 -17.77 -1.91
CA VAL A 39 5.68 -18.05 -1.09
C VAL A 39 6.31 -16.76 -0.61
N ALA A 40 6.72 -16.73 0.66
CA ALA A 40 7.48 -15.60 1.19
C ALA A 40 8.75 -15.38 0.35
N PRO A 41 9.04 -14.12 -0.05
CA PRO A 41 10.30 -13.80 -0.70
C PRO A 41 11.50 -14.14 0.20
N PRO A 42 12.68 -14.41 -0.36
CA PRO A 42 13.89 -14.52 0.42
C PRO A 42 14.09 -13.28 1.30
N SER A 43 14.56 -13.48 2.53
CA SER A 43 14.71 -12.39 3.52
C SER A 43 15.72 -11.31 3.13
N ASP A 44 16.60 -11.61 2.19
CA ASP A 44 17.62 -10.71 1.63
C ASP A 44 17.20 -10.06 0.30
N PHE A 45 15.97 -10.32 -0.17
CA PHE A 45 15.47 -9.72 -1.39
C PHE A 45 14.76 -8.39 -1.09
N HIS A 46 15.51 -7.29 -1.20
CA HIS A 46 15.02 -5.93 -1.00
C HIS A 46 15.31 -5.06 -2.22
N ARG A 47 14.38 -4.15 -2.50
CA ARG A 47 14.57 -3.05 -3.41
C ARG A 47 14.33 -1.73 -2.69
N PRO A 48 15.19 -0.71 -2.91
CA PRO A 48 14.99 0.59 -2.32
C PRO A 48 13.65 1.21 -2.74
N SER A 49 12.91 1.73 -1.77
CA SER A 49 11.71 2.52 -2.05
C SER A 49 12.06 3.80 -2.81
N ARG A 50 11.19 4.21 -3.72
CA ARG A 50 11.31 5.47 -4.47
C ARG A 50 10.33 6.46 -3.88
N ILE A 51 10.84 7.59 -3.39
CA ILE A 51 10.04 8.64 -2.75
C ILE A 51 9.86 9.79 -3.73
N PHE A 52 8.62 10.23 -3.91
CA PHE A 52 8.26 11.36 -4.76
C PHE A 52 7.63 12.43 -3.89
N PRO A 53 8.36 13.52 -3.61
CA PRO A 53 7.82 14.62 -2.84
C PRO A 53 6.79 15.38 -3.69
N GLY A 54 5.83 15.98 -3.01
CA GLY A 54 4.79 16.77 -3.64
C GLY A 54 3.40 16.35 -3.23
N ARG A 55 2.60 17.37 -2.96
CA ARG A 55 1.24 17.18 -2.46
C ARG A 55 0.32 16.58 -3.52
N ILE A 56 -0.53 15.65 -3.13
CA ILE A 56 -1.59 15.07 -3.95
C ILE A 56 -2.87 14.97 -3.10
N GLY A 57 -3.83 15.85 -3.34
CA GLY A 57 -5.03 15.98 -2.52
C GLY A 57 -4.69 16.20 -1.03
N LEU A 58 -5.10 15.27 -0.16
CA LEU A 58 -4.84 15.29 1.28
C LEU A 58 -3.42 14.85 1.67
N PHE A 59 -2.67 14.20 0.76
CA PHE A 59 -1.40 13.57 1.07
C PHE A 59 -0.20 14.49 0.75
N GLU A 60 0.87 14.34 1.52
CA GLU A 60 2.09 15.18 1.45
C GLU A 60 3.11 14.62 0.45
N GLY A 61 3.03 13.31 0.18
CA GLY A 61 3.95 12.63 -0.73
C GLY A 61 3.44 11.29 -1.18
N GLN A 62 4.22 10.66 -2.03
CA GLN A 62 3.94 9.35 -2.60
C GLN A 62 5.23 8.55 -2.68
N SER A 63 5.09 7.22 -2.66
CA SER A 63 6.24 6.31 -2.77
C SER A 63 5.87 5.07 -3.58
N ASP A 64 6.83 4.56 -4.35
CA ASP A 64 6.85 3.16 -4.76
C ASP A 64 7.62 2.41 -3.67
N VAL A 65 6.90 1.88 -2.70
CA VAL A 65 7.48 1.07 -1.62
C VAL A 65 8.04 -0.22 -2.22
N GLY A 66 9.25 -0.61 -1.80
CA GLY A 66 9.92 -1.80 -2.31
C GLY A 66 10.30 -1.75 -3.79
N GLY A 67 10.27 -0.57 -4.40
CA GLY A 67 10.78 -0.31 -5.74
C GLY A 67 10.25 -1.26 -6.82
N ALA A 68 8.92 -1.43 -6.92
CA ALA A 68 8.29 -2.28 -7.94
C ALA A 68 8.95 -2.12 -9.33
N VAL A 69 9.03 -3.20 -10.10
CA VAL A 69 9.69 -3.23 -11.43
C VAL A 69 9.12 -2.18 -12.38
N LEU A 70 7.80 -2.07 -12.40
CA LEU A 70 7.11 -1.01 -13.12
C LEU A 70 6.78 0.12 -12.13
N PRO A 71 7.15 1.37 -12.47
CA PRO A 71 6.84 2.51 -11.61
C PRO A 71 5.33 2.71 -11.48
N GLY A 72 4.88 3.00 -10.26
CA GLY A 72 3.51 3.39 -9.99
C GLY A 72 3.24 4.84 -10.36
N ALA A 73 1.96 5.18 -10.42
CA ALA A 73 1.49 6.55 -10.61
C ALA A 73 0.25 6.79 -9.73
N ALA A 74 -0.01 8.06 -9.42
CA ALA A 74 -1.26 8.44 -8.81
C ALA A 74 -1.71 9.81 -9.31
N SER A 75 -3.02 10.02 -9.35
CA SER A 75 -3.64 11.29 -9.66
C SER A 75 -4.81 11.57 -8.71
N PHE A 76 -5.13 12.84 -8.55
CA PHE A 76 -6.29 13.29 -7.78
C PHE A 76 -7.18 14.15 -8.65
N ASP A 77 -8.43 13.76 -8.78
CA ASP A 77 -9.49 14.52 -9.42
C ASP A 77 -10.20 15.34 -8.33
N ASP A 78 -9.87 16.61 -8.24
CA ASP A 78 -10.39 17.53 -7.20
C ASP A 78 -11.91 17.73 -7.32
N ALA A 79 -12.44 17.71 -8.56
CA ALA A 79 -13.87 17.87 -8.79
C ALA A 79 -14.69 16.65 -8.33
N ALA A 80 -14.12 15.45 -8.48
CA ALA A 80 -14.74 14.21 -8.05
C ALA A 80 -14.33 13.75 -6.65
N GLY A 81 -13.34 14.41 -6.02
CA GLY A 81 -12.78 13.98 -4.73
C GLY A 81 -12.14 12.59 -4.79
N ARG A 82 -11.60 12.19 -5.96
CA ARG A 82 -11.19 10.82 -6.23
C ARG A 82 -9.70 10.70 -6.51
N TYR A 83 -9.06 9.75 -5.85
CA TYR A 83 -7.72 9.30 -6.15
C TYR A 83 -7.76 8.11 -7.09
N SER A 84 -6.94 8.13 -8.15
CA SER A 84 -6.67 6.96 -8.99
C SER A 84 -5.23 6.54 -8.76
N ILE A 85 -5.01 5.33 -8.27
CA ILE A 85 -3.69 4.79 -7.95
C ILE A 85 -3.39 3.65 -8.91
N ILE A 86 -2.31 3.79 -9.68
CA ILE A 86 -1.80 2.77 -10.59
C ILE A 86 -0.54 2.18 -9.96
N SER A 87 -0.48 0.87 -9.86
CA SER A 87 0.67 0.17 -9.31
C SER A 87 0.86 -1.19 -9.95
N ALA A 88 2.10 -1.57 -10.14
CA ALA A 88 2.54 -2.95 -10.12
C ALA A 88 2.93 -3.29 -8.68
N GLY A 89 3.51 -4.46 -8.46
CA GLY A 89 4.05 -4.83 -7.18
C GLY A 89 3.65 -6.23 -6.79
N TYR A 90 4.55 -6.87 -6.06
CA TYR A 90 4.41 -8.25 -5.69
C TYR A 90 3.28 -8.46 -4.67
N ASN A 91 3.31 -7.73 -3.56
CA ASN A 91 2.32 -7.85 -2.49
C ASN A 91 2.53 -6.77 -1.41
N ILE A 92 1.56 -6.66 -0.51
CA ILE A 92 1.68 -6.03 0.82
C ILE A 92 1.46 -7.17 1.82
N TRP A 93 2.51 -7.98 2.06
CA TRP A 93 2.43 -9.24 2.79
C TRP A 93 3.81 -9.76 3.19
N TYR A 94 3.89 -10.86 3.91
CA TYR A 94 5.13 -11.47 4.36
C TYR A 94 6.04 -10.51 5.15
N GLY A 95 7.33 -10.52 4.87
CA GLY A 95 8.34 -9.67 5.50
C GLY A 95 8.65 -8.39 4.74
N ARG A 96 8.06 -8.19 3.55
CA ARG A 96 8.29 -7.02 2.70
C ARG A 96 7.13 -6.72 1.77
N ASP A 97 7.07 -5.47 1.30
CA ASP A 97 5.98 -4.95 0.48
C ASP A 97 6.49 -4.35 -0.83
N GLU A 98 5.64 -4.42 -1.86
CA GLU A 98 5.81 -3.67 -3.11
C GLU A 98 4.47 -3.07 -3.52
N PHE A 99 4.33 -1.73 -3.42
CA PHE A 99 3.08 -1.04 -3.75
C PHE A 99 3.26 0.46 -3.93
N ARG A 100 2.27 1.12 -4.54
CA ARG A 100 2.17 2.58 -4.57
C ARG A 100 1.47 3.07 -3.32
N PHE A 101 2.10 4.02 -2.59
CA PHE A 101 1.64 4.58 -1.33
C PHE A 101 1.51 6.11 -1.42
N LEU A 102 0.37 6.65 -1.05
CA LEU A 102 0.12 8.07 -0.84
C LEU A 102 0.03 8.31 0.67
N TRP A 103 0.85 9.22 1.21
CA TRP A 103 1.04 9.31 2.63
C TRP A 103 1.10 10.74 3.18
N ARG A 104 0.79 10.86 4.47
CA ARG A 104 1.18 11.96 5.35
C ARG A 104 2.07 11.42 6.45
N LYS A 105 3.04 12.24 6.85
CA LYS A 105 3.87 11.98 8.03
C LYS A 105 3.21 12.59 9.26
N LEU A 106 3.05 11.81 10.30
CA LEU A 106 2.47 12.23 11.57
C LEU A 106 3.50 12.10 12.68
N GLU A 107 3.55 13.08 13.58
CA GLU A 107 4.49 13.06 14.74
C GLU A 107 4.01 12.12 15.86
N GLY A 108 2.79 11.61 15.77
CA GLY A 108 2.15 10.71 16.75
C GLY A 108 0.65 10.95 16.81
N GLY A 109 0.00 10.40 17.82
CA GLY A 109 -1.41 10.63 18.11
C GLY A 109 -2.36 9.62 17.49
N ASP A 110 -3.65 9.94 17.59
CA ASP A 110 -4.76 9.17 17.05
C ASP A 110 -4.99 9.50 15.58
N LEU A 111 -5.72 8.63 14.89
CA LEU A 111 -5.98 8.75 13.46
C LEU A 111 -7.34 8.13 13.13
N SER A 112 -8.09 8.79 12.25
CA SER A 112 -9.20 8.19 11.50
C SER A 112 -8.89 8.28 10.01
N LEU A 113 -8.91 7.14 9.34
CA LEU A 113 -8.68 7.00 7.91
C LEU A 113 -9.81 6.18 7.31
N ALA A 114 -10.46 6.66 6.25
CA ALA A 114 -11.50 5.91 5.56
C ALA A 114 -11.48 6.21 4.06
N ALA A 115 -11.94 5.27 3.24
CA ALA A 115 -12.11 5.44 1.80
C ALA A 115 -13.15 4.47 1.25
N THR A 116 -13.86 4.91 0.22
CA THR A 116 -14.63 4.06 -0.68
C THR A 116 -13.69 3.56 -1.79
N ILE A 117 -13.61 2.25 -2.00
CA ILE A 117 -12.64 1.58 -2.87
C ILE A 117 -13.37 0.93 -4.04
N VAL A 118 -12.88 1.17 -5.24
CA VAL A 118 -13.37 0.55 -6.48
C VAL A 118 -12.19 0.06 -7.31
N PHE A 119 -12.28 -1.14 -7.84
CA PHE A 119 -11.38 -1.65 -8.86
C PHE A 119 -12.08 -1.55 -10.23
N PRO A 120 -11.73 -0.53 -11.05
CA PRO A 120 -12.46 -0.27 -12.29
C PRO A 120 -12.26 -1.34 -13.36
N ASP A 121 -11.15 -2.09 -13.31
CA ASP A 121 -10.83 -3.13 -14.26
C ASP A 121 -11.26 -4.51 -13.71
N ALA A 122 -12.33 -5.07 -14.30
CA ALA A 122 -12.89 -6.36 -13.88
C ALA A 122 -11.94 -7.56 -14.10
N GLY A 123 -10.92 -7.41 -14.95
CA GLY A 123 -9.94 -8.48 -15.28
C GLY A 123 -8.67 -8.47 -14.46
N GLY A 124 -8.60 -7.73 -13.36
CA GLY A 124 -7.43 -7.70 -12.48
C GLY A 124 -7.28 -8.99 -11.66
N TYR A 125 -6.09 -9.16 -11.07
CA TYR A 125 -5.80 -10.33 -10.23
C TYR A 125 -6.65 -10.30 -8.94
N GLY A 126 -7.14 -11.47 -8.52
CA GLY A 126 -8.03 -11.57 -7.35
C GLY A 126 -7.40 -11.09 -6.04
N ASP A 127 -6.09 -11.25 -5.90
CA ASP A 127 -5.35 -10.81 -4.70
C ASP A 127 -4.79 -9.38 -4.81
N ARG A 128 -5.06 -8.63 -5.92
CA ARG A 128 -4.77 -7.19 -5.95
C ARG A 128 -5.41 -6.53 -4.73
N LYS A 129 -4.76 -5.50 -4.20
CA LYS A 129 -5.10 -5.03 -2.86
C LYS A 129 -5.03 -3.52 -2.78
N ALA A 130 -6.13 -2.89 -2.40
CA ALA A 130 -6.16 -1.50 -1.96
C ALA A 130 -6.18 -1.43 -0.44
N VAL A 131 -5.43 -0.50 0.15
CA VAL A 131 -5.21 -0.46 1.59
C VAL A 131 -5.36 0.93 2.18
N LEU A 132 -5.89 0.97 3.41
CA LEU A 132 -5.68 2.02 4.38
C LEU A 132 -4.56 1.54 5.30
N ILE A 133 -3.44 2.27 5.40
CA ILE A 133 -2.25 1.71 6.01
C ILE A 133 -1.50 2.73 6.85
N VAL A 134 -0.95 2.26 7.96
CA VAL A 134 -0.06 3.02 8.85
C VAL A 134 1.27 2.27 8.94
N ARG A 135 2.38 3.00 8.73
CA ARG A 135 3.73 2.43 8.66
C ARG A 135 4.72 3.23 9.49
N GLN A 136 5.67 2.55 10.15
CA GLN A 136 6.74 3.22 10.89
C GLN A 136 7.68 4.00 9.96
N THR A 137 7.99 3.41 8.79
CA THR A 137 8.90 3.97 7.78
C THR A 137 8.34 3.77 6.37
N LEU A 138 9.02 4.32 5.36
CA LEU A 138 8.72 4.11 3.95
C LEU A 138 9.50 2.93 3.34
N GLU A 139 10.29 2.21 4.14
CA GLU A 139 11.02 1.03 3.68
C GLU A 139 10.10 -0.17 3.49
N ASP A 140 10.48 -1.10 2.63
CA ASP A 140 9.65 -2.23 2.21
C ASP A 140 9.31 -3.21 3.35
N ASP A 141 10.14 -3.30 4.37
CA ASP A 141 10.01 -4.20 5.51
C ASP A 141 9.48 -3.53 6.80
N SER A 142 8.97 -2.31 6.69
CA SER A 142 8.50 -1.50 7.82
C SER A 142 7.50 -2.23 8.72
N ALA A 143 7.58 -2.00 10.03
CA ALA A 143 6.46 -2.27 10.91
C ALA A 143 5.22 -1.51 10.42
N GLU A 144 4.05 -2.16 10.38
CA GLU A 144 2.84 -1.61 9.79
C GLU A 144 1.57 -2.27 10.28
N LEU A 145 0.45 -1.56 10.07
CA LEU A 145 -0.88 -2.12 10.20
C LEU A 145 -1.75 -1.61 9.05
N LEU A 146 -2.51 -2.48 8.43
CA LEU A 146 -3.36 -2.16 7.29
C LEU A 146 -4.78 -2.74 7.43
N ALA A 147 -5.73 -1.99 6.90
CA ALA A 147 -7.04 -2.47 6.50
C ALA A 147 -7.04 -2.58 4.96
N GLY A 148 -7.22 -3.77 4.42
CA GLY A 148 -7.10 -4.04 2.99
C GLY A 148 -8.37 -4.64 2.40
N LEU A 149 -8.70 -4.21 1.17
CA LEU A 149 -9.69 -4.85 0.31
C LEU A 149 -8.97 -5.54 -0.85
N HIS A 150 -9.25 -6.82 -1.03
CA HIS A 150 -8.77 -7.61 -2.17
C HIS A 150 -9.70 -7.47 -3.37
N GLY A 151 -9.17 -7.71 -4.56
CA GLY A 151 -9.95 -7.76 -5.80
C GLY A 151 -11.02 -8.85 -5.80
N ALA A 152 -10.80 -9.94 -5.05
CA ALA A 152 -11.75 -11.02 -4.84
C ALA A 152 -12.76 -10.74 -3.70
N GLY A 153 -12.74 -9.55 -3.09
CA GLY A 153 -13.70 -9.11 -2.07
C GLY A 153 -13.32 -9.46 -0.63
N SER A 154 -12.21 -10.16 -0.37
CA SER A 154 -11.79 -10.39 1.00
C SER A 154 -11.28 -9.10 1.64
N ILE A 155 -11.60 -8.90 2.92
CA ILE A 155 -11.18 -7.77 3.74
C ILE A 155 -10.24 -8.28 4.82
N GLN A 156 -9.15 -7.55 5.05
CA GLN A 156 -8.14 -7.91 6.04
C GLN A 156 -7.89 -6.77 7.00
N LEU A 157 -7.68 -7.10 8.27
CA LEU A 157 -6.93 -6.31 9.22
C LEU A 157 -5.64 -7.06 9.52
N ALA A 158 -4.50 -6.51 9.12
CA ALA A 158 -3.22 -7.20 9.18
C ALA A 158 -2.12 -6.31 9.73
N ARG A 159 -1.12 -6.89 10.40
CA ARG A 159 0.04 -6.15 10.91
C ARG A 159 1.35 -6.87 10.69
N ARG A 160 2.41 -6.10 10.44
CA ARG A 160 3.81 -6.49 10.64
C ARG A 160 4.27 -5.84 11.95
N PRO A 161 4.49 -6.64 13.01
CA PRO A 161 4.71 -6.08 14.36
C PRO A 161 6.06 -5.38 14.51
N GLU A 162 7.05 -5.74 13.71
CA GLU A 162 8.41 -5.19 13.68
C GLU A 162 9.01 -5.32 12.29
N VAL A 163 10.12 -4.61 12.05
CA VAL A 163 10.82 -4.59 10.76
C VAL A 163 11.16 -6.01 10.31
N GLY A 164 10.79 -6.34 9.07
CA GLY A 164 11.05 -7.64 8.43
C GLY A 164 10.28 -8.84 9.00
N ALA A 165 9.45 -8.64 10.03
CA ALA A 165 8.62 -9.71 10.57
C ALA A 165 7.54 -10.12 9.55
N ARG A 166 7.09 -11.38 9.67
CA ARG A 166 5.94 -11.85 8.89
C ARG A 166 4.67 -11.14 9.35
N ILE A 167 3.82 -10.80 8.39
CA ILE A 167 2.49 -10.27 8.68
C ILE A 167 1.70 -11.31 9.50
N ARG A 168 0.95 -10.80 10.45
CA ARG A 168 -0.07 -11.51 11.23
C ARG A 168 -1.39 -10.79 10.99
N ASP A 169 -2.38 -11.53 10.62
CA ASP A 169 -3.66 -11.01 10.17
C ASP A 169 -4.85 -11.57 10.94
N MET A 170 -5.93 -10.85 10.81
CA MET A 170 -7.29 -11.34 10.92
C MET A 170 -7.92 -11.14 9.55
N GLU A 171 -8.04 -12.20 8.80
CA GLU A 171 -8.69 -12.19 7.50
C GLU A 171 -10.20 -12.39 7.69
N TYR A 172 -10.94 -11.46 7.15
CA TYR A 172 -12.38 -11.55 7.07
C TYR A 172 -12.75 -11.73 5.60
N VAL A 173 -13.20 -12.92 5.26
CA VAL A 173 -13.84 -13.14 3.97
C VAL A 173 -15.28 -12.65 4.11
N ILE A 174 -15.53 -11.39 3.81
CA ILE A 174 -16.89 -10.90 3.62
C ILE A 174 -17.37 -11.56 2.35
N GLY A 175 -18.32 -12.47 2.51
CA GLY A 175 -18.84 -13.23 1.37
C GLY A 175 -18.50 -14.71 1.37
N SER A 176 -17.87 -15.26 2.40
CA SER A 176 -17.96 -16.70 2.61
C SER A 176 -19.45 -17.04 2.82
N ARG A 177 -19.89 -18.11 2.16
CA ARG A 177 -21.30 -18.49 1.95
C ARG A 177 -22.24 -18.53 3.17
N GLY A 178 -21.83 -18.07 4.35
CA GLY A 178 -22.59 -18.07 5.57
C GLY A 178 -22.88 -16.69 6.15
N ASP A 179 -22.15 -15.67 5.78
CA ASP A 179 -22.13 -14.40 6.52
C ASP A 179 -22.77 -13.21 5.77
N LEU A 180 -23.23 -13.42 4.53
CA LEU A 180 -23.91 -12.40 3.76
C LEU A 180 -25.42 -12.46 3.94
N PRO A 181 -26.07 -11.33 4.20
CA PRO A 181 -27.52 -11.25 4.13
C PRO A 181 -28.02 -11.66 2.74
N GLY A 182 -28.83 -12.73 2.65
CA GLY A 182 -29.49 -13.12 1.43
C GLY A 182 -28.73 -14.16 0.58
N GLY A 183 -27.62 -14.73 1.01
CA GLY A 183 -26.92 -15.81 0.32
C GLY A 183 -26.23 -15.39 -0.98
N ALA A 184 -25.86 -14.10 -1.10
CA ALA A 184 -25.06 -13.60 -2.22
C ALA A 184 -23.70 -14.31 -2.28
N SER A 185 -23.21 -14.56 -3.51
CA SER A 185 -21.89 -15.11 -3.75
C SER A 185 -20.81 -14.05 -3.52
N PRO A 186 -19.58 -14.42 -3.10
CA PRO A 186 -18.43 -13.50 -3.12
C PRO A 186 -18.23 -12.82 -4.47
N ASP A 187 -18.51 -13.51 -5.56
CA ASP A 187 -18.42 -12.98 -6.93
C ASP A 187 -19.48 -11.91 -7.22
N ASP A 188 -20.63 -11.98 -6.56
CA ASP A 188 -21.70 -10.98 -6.70
C ASP A 188 -21.36 -9.66 -6.01
N LEU A 189 -20.51 -9.70 -4.96
CA LEU A 189 -20.08 -8.51 -4.23
C LEU A 189 -18.92 -7.77 -4.91
N VAL A 190 -18.04 -8.49 -5.58
CA VAL A 190 -16.85 -7.93 -6.23
C VAL A 190 -17.20 -7.17 -7.50
N ALA A 191 -18.29 -7.54 -8.17
CA ALA A 191 -18.59 -7.02 -9.50
C ALA A 191 -19.36 -5.70 -9.52
N ALA A 192 -20.03 -5.29 -8.43
CA ALA A 192 -21.07 -4.27 -8.56
C ALA A 192 -21.05 -3.12 -7.51
N GLU A 193 -20.48 -3.28 -6.33
CA GLU A 193 -20.68 -2.30 -5.25
C GLU A 193 -19.37 -1.79 -4.65
N PRO A 194 -19.20 -0.46 -4.54
CA PRO A 194 -18.06 0.12 -3.85
C PRO A 194 -18.05 -0.33 -2.38
N THR A 195 -16.89 -0.77 -1.91
CA THR A 195 -16.68 -1.13 -0.51
C THR A 195 -15.99 0.01 0.20
N ARG A 196 -16.58 0.51 1.28
CA ARG A 196 -15.96 1.51 2.13
C ARG A 196 -15.29 0.85 3.31
N LEU A 197 -14.01 1.13 3.51
CA LEU A 197 -13.23 0.73 4.67
C LEU A 197 -12.90 1.93 5.54
N GLY A 198 -12.78 1.69 6.84
CA GLY A 198 -12.25 2.60 7.83
C GLY A 198 -11.18 1.93 8.68
N LEU A 199 -10.16 2.68 9.05
CA LEU A 199 -9.12 2.30 9.98
C LEU A 199 -8.99 3.40 11.03
N GLU A 200 -9.26 3.09 12.27
CA GLU A 200 -9.15 4.02 13.38
C GLU A 200 -8.05 3.59 14.33
N LYS A 201 -7.15 4.51 14.63
CA LYS A 201 -6.10 4.35 15.64
C LYS A 201 -6.49 5.14 16.88
N HIS A 202 -6.58 4.45 18.02
CA HIS A 202 -6.73 5.06 19.33
C HIS A 202 -5.66 4.53 20.27
N GLY A 203 -4.71 5.38 20.64
CA GLY A 203 -3.48 4.90 21.29
C GLY A 203 -2.72 3.95 20.38
N ASP A 204 -2.44 2.74 20.86
CA ASP A 204 -1.77 1.68 20.11
C ASP A 204 -2.75 0.62 19.56
N ASP A 205 -4.05 0.83 19.71
CA ASP A 205 -5.10 -0.07 19.21
C ASP A 205 -5.71 0.44 17.92
N PHE A 206 -5.95 -0.47 17.00
CA PHE A 206 -6.49 -0.19 15.68
C PHE A 206 -7.78 -0.97 15.45
N GLN A 207 -8.84 -0.28 15.08
CA GLN A 207 -10.15 -0.86 14.77
C GLN A 207 -10.44 -0.76 13.28
N LEU A 208 -10.82 -1.89 12.68
CA LEU A 208 -11.38 -1.97 11.34
C LEU A 208 -12.85 -1.56 11.35
N TYR A 209 -13.24 -0.76 10.36
CA TYR A 209 -14.64 -0.44 10.05
C TYR A 209 -14.92 -0.86 8.60
N VAL A 210 -16.11 -1.35 8.36
CA VAL A 210 -16.54 -1.87 7.06
C VAL A 210 -17.94 -1.41 6.72
N SER A 211 -18.15 -1.10 5.44
CA SER A 211 -19.45 -0.93 4.80
C SER A 211 -19.44 -1.68 3.47
N VAL A 212 -20.40 -2.54 3.26
CA VAL A 212 -20.60 -3.31 2.02
C VAL A 212 -21.97 -2.95 1.47
N ALA A 213 -22.10 -2.85 0.14
CA ALA A 213 -23.36 -2.54 -0.53
C ALA A 213 -24.06 -1.26 -0.01
N GLY A 214 -23.29 -0.26 0.43
CA GLY A 214 -23.82 1.03 0.87
C GLY A 214 -24.45 1.04 2.25
N GLU A 215 -24.28 -0.01 3.05
CA GLU A 215 -24.69 0.01 4.45
C GLU A 215 -23.83 1.01 5.27
N PRO A 216 -24.31 1.45 6.46
CA PRO A 216 -23.52 2.32 7.31
C PRO A 216 -22.20 1.69 7.73
N LEU A 217 -21.12 2.49 7.72
CA LEU A 217 -19.81 2.08 8.19
C LEU A 217 -19.88 1.69 9.68
N HIS A 218 -19.45 0.47 10.01
CA HIS A 218 -19.54 -0.07 11.38
C HIS A 218 -18.25 -0.80 11.79
N PRO A 219 -17.93 -0.87 13.10
CA PRO A 219 -16.78 -1.63 13.58
C PRO A 219 -16.91 -3.11 13.18
N PHE A 220 -15.81 -3.70 12.73
CA PHE A 220 -15.76 -5.08 12.27
C PHE A 220 -14.59 -5.82 12.89
N GLY A 221 -14.86 -6.96 13.52
CA GLY A 221 -13.87 -7.75 14.23
C GLY A 221 -13.29 -7.06 15.49
N PRO A 222 -12.39 -7.74 16.22
CA PRO A 222 -11.70 -7.16 17.36
C PRO A 222 -10.62 -6.17 16.93
N PRO A 223 -10.26 -5.20 17.78
CA PRO A 223 -9.12 -4.32 17.51
C PRO A 223 -7.79 -5.10 17.50
N MET A 224 -6.82 -4.58 16.75
CA MET A 224 -5.47 -5.11 16.67
C MET A 224 -4.48 -4.13 17.27
N HIS A 225 -3.58 -4.60 18.10
CA HIS A 225 -2.58 -3.78 18.77
C HIS A 225 -1.28 -3.69 17.95
N LEU A 226 -0.80 -2.45 17.72
CA LEU A 226 0.52 -2.16 17.16
C LEU A 226 1.07 -0.87 17.76
N ARG A 227 2.22 -0.96 18.40
CA ARG A 227 2.94 0.21 18.87
C ARG A 227 3.85 0.75 17.77
N LEU A 228 3.64 2.02 17.40
CA LEU A 228 4.51 2.79 16.53
C LEU A 228 5.27 3.83 17.38
N ALA A 229 6.59 3.91 17.21
CA ALA A 229 7.43 4.81 17.96
C ALA A 229 7.73 6.09 17.19
N GLY A 230 7.53 7.26 17.80
CA GLY A 230 7.87 8.56 17.18
C GLY A 230 7.04 8.83 15.91
N PRO A 231 7.60 9.54 14.91
CA PRO A 231 6.87 9.80 13.69
C PRO A 231 6.59 8.54 12.89
N PHE A 232 5.41 8.49 12.28
CA PHE A 232 4.96 7.40 11.41
C PHE A 232 4.26 7.95 10.15
N TYR A 233 4.02 7.11 9.17
CA TYR A 233 3.34 7.45 7.92
C TYR A 233 1.98 6.78 7.87
N ALA A 234 0.95 7.51 7.44
CA ALA A 234 -0.40 7.00 7.27
C ALA A 234 -0.96 7.43 5.92
N GLY A 235 -1.80 6.59 5.31
CA GLY A 235 -2.41 6.92 4.04
C GLY A 235 -3.07 5.76 3.33
N ILE A 236 -3.15 5.88 2.01
CA ILE A 236 -3.81 4.93 1.11
C ILE A 236 -2.81 4.35 0.11
N GLY A 237 -3.01 3.10 -0.27
CA GLY A 237 -2.11 2.46 -1.22
C GLY A 237 -2.78 1.39 -2.06
N PHE A 238 -2.07 0.96 -3.10
CA PHE A 238 -2.52 -0.08 -4.02
C PHE A 238 -1.37 -0.93 -4.53
N CYS A 239 -1.62 -2.23 -4.67
CA CYS A 239 -0.75 -3.23 -5.25
C CYS A 239 -1.54 -4.10 -6.24
N SER A 240 -1.04 -4.26 -7.48
CA SER A 240 -1.68 -5.13 -8.47
C SER A 240 -1.56 -6.63 -8.16
N HIS A 241 -0.64 -6.99 -7.29
CA HIS A 241 -0.20 -8.38 -7.03
C HIS A 241 0.47 -9.06 -8.24
N ILE A 242 0.78 -8.27 -9.28
CA ILE A 242 1.46 -8.72 -10.51
C ILE A 242 2.69 -7.83 -10.72
N PRO A 243 3.91 -8.35 -10.50
CA PRO A 243 5.13 -7.52 -10.50
C PRO A 243 5.43 -6.83 -11.84
N ASP A 244 5.06 -7.46 -12.95
CA ASP A 244 5.33 -7.00 -14.32
C ASP A 244 4.09 -6.42 -15.03
N LYS A 245 2.99 -6.20 -14.30
CA LYS A 245 1.76 -5.60 -14.84
C LYS A 245 1.14 -4.61 -13.86
N THR A 246 0.90 -3.40 -14.33
CA THR A 246 0.15 -2.41 -13.57
C THR A 246 -1.35 -2.69 -13.62
N ASP A 247 -2.03 -2.35 -12.54
CA ASP A 247 -3.49 -2.30 -12.43
C ASP A 247 -3.88 -1.01 -11.67
N ARG A 248 -5.16 -0.74 -11.51
CA ARG A 248 -5.68 0.49 -10.92
C ARG A 248 -6.69 0.23 -9.81
N ALA A 249 -6.61 1.05 -8.77
CA ALA A 249 -7.67 1.24 -7.80
C ALA A 249 -8.10 2.71 -7.77
N ASP A 250 -9.39 2.97 -7.65
CA ASP A 250 -9.96 4.30 -7.42
C ASP A 250 -10.47 4.37 -5.97
N LEU A 251 -10.07 5.43 -5.26
CA LEU A 251 -10.47 5.67 -3.88
C LEU A 251 -11.15 7.05 -3.79
N SER A 252 -12.38 7.08 -3.29
CA SER A 252 -13.15 8.31 -3.10
C SER A 252 -13.61 8.46 -1.65
N ASP A 253 -14.21 9.59 -1.33
CA ASP A 253 -14.69 9.93 0.01
C ASP A 253 -13.64 9.68 1.09
N VAL A 254 -12.39 10.05 0.77
CA VAL A 254 -11.26 9.81 1.65
C VAL A 254 -11.35 10.73 2.87
N VAL A 255 -11.42 10.12 4.04
CA VAL A 255 -11.28 10.77 5.35
C VAL A 255 -9.86 10.58 5.84
N PHE A 256 -9.23 11.65 6.31
CA PHE A 256 -7.93 11.64 6.98
C PHE A 256 -7.94 12.67 8.11
N GLU A 257 -8.22 12.20 9.32
CA GLU A 257 -8.32 13.05 10.52
C GLU A 257 -7.33 12.61 11.59
N THR A 258 -6.62 13.57 12.20
CA THR A 258 -5.61 13.30 13.25
C THR A 258 -6.24 13.18 14.65
N GLN A 259 -7.37 12.51 14.72
CA GLN A 259 -8.12 12.18 15.93
C GLN A 259 -8.96 10.93 15.67
N ALA A 260 -9.27 10.17 16.71
CA ALA A 260 -10.17 9.03 16.65
C ALA A 260 -11.65 9.47 16.54
N GLY A 261 -12.54 8.54 16.13
CA GLY A 261 -13.98 8.76 16.06
C GLY A 261 -14.45 9.57 14.85
N LYS A 262 -13.73 9.53 13.73
CA LYS A 262 -14.04 10.29 12.50
C LYS A 262 -14.10 9.45 11.23
N VAL A 263 -14.18 8.14 11.34
CA VAL A 263 -14.22 7.22 10.16
C VAL A 263 -15.56 7.25 9.39
N HIS A 264 -16.60 7.89 9.89
CA HIS A 264 -17.96 8.00 9.30
C HIS A 264 -18.14 9.20 8.41
#